data_690e85ea3957af596e3597e64190b174
#
_entry.id   690e85ea3957af596e3597e64190b174
#
_cell.length_a   1.000
_cell.length_b   1.000
_cell.length_c   1.000
_cell.angle_alpha   90.00
_cell.angle_beta   90.00
_cell.angle_gamma   90.00
#
_symmetry.space_group_name_H-M   'P 1'
#
loop_
_entity.id
_entity.type
_entity.pdbx_description
1 polymer ?
#
loop_
_entity_poly.entity_id
_entity_poly.type
_entity_poly.pdbx_seq_one_letter_code
_entity_poly.pdbx_strand_id
1 'polypeptide(L)'
;DFLNELMSVFNQYSRNVKVQEAELNAQFVRSRLDTITTELAYLEHKIETYKKLNNIPEPTLYAKVAMTGKQELESVILEIEARIKMMDYVVEYMQNPENEYASIPAFEGIGEKSIALYNQLVLDRERLLLASEKGNPALLLADKQLAEQRKMLLETIAATRNSIKASLNELNKKNHIFNSQLSELPT
;
A
#
# COMPACT_ATOMS: atom_id res chain seq x y z
N ASP A 1 -3.60 -10.95 -86.70
CA ASP A 1 -4.23 -11.38 -85.59
C ASP A 1 -4.60 -10.31 -84.57
N PHE A 2 -5.63 -9.52 -85.00
CA PHE A 2 -6.16 -8.36 -84.29
C PHE A 2 -6.52 -8.65 -82.80
N LEU A 3 -7.06 -9.83 -82.47
CA LEU A 3 -7.39 -10.21 -81.08
C LEU A 3 -6.16 -10.38 -80.17
N ASN A 4 -5.06 -10.91 -80.67
CA ASN A 4 -3.81 -11.06 -79.92
C ASN A 4 -3.15 -9.72 -79.64
N GLU A 5 -3.23 -8.80 -80.59
CA GLU A 5 -2.70 -7.42 -80.48
C GLU A 5 -3.54 -6.60 -79.48
N LEU A 6 -4.86 -6.73 -79.51
CA LEU A 6 -5.77 -6.12 -78.52
C LEU A 6 -5.54 -6.64 -77.10
N MET A 7 -5.36 -7.95 -76.94
CA MET A 7 -5.02 -8.57 -75.67
C MET A 7 -3.65 -8.10 -75.13
N SER A 8 -2.65 -7.93 -76.01
CA SER A 8 -1.34 -7.43 -75.66
C SER A 8 -1.42 -5.99 -75.13
N VAL A 9 -2.12 -5.11 -75.88
CA VAL A 9 -2.31 -3.70 -75.46
C VAL A 9 -3.08 -3.61 -74.18
N PHE A 10 -4.16 -4.38 -73.99
CA PHE A 10 -4.92 -4.45 -72.76
C PHE A 10 -4.10 -4.90 -71.55
N ASN A 11 -3.29 -5.95 -71.71
CA ASN A 11 -2.40 -6.45 -70.68
C ASN A 11 -1.30 -5.41 -70.32
N GLN A 12 -0.76 -4.72 -71.30
CA GLN A 12 0.20 -3.68 -71.08
C GLN A 12 -0.39 -2.44 -70.35
N TYR A 13 -1.59 -2.04 -70.78
CA TYR A 13 -2.31 -0.97 -70.07
C TYR A 13 -2.62 -1.37 -68.63
N SER A 14 -3.15 -2.56 -68.38
CA SER A 14 -3.47 -3.08 -67.08
C SER A 14 -2.25 -3.18 -66.15
N ARG A 15 -1.09 -3.57 -66.71
CA ARG A 15 0.19 -3.54 -66.00
C ARG A 15 0.61 -2.15 -65.63
N ASN A 16 0.53 -1.20 -66.55
CA ASN A 16 0.92 0.20 -66.30
C ASN A 16 0.05 0.85 -65.23
N VAL A 17 -1.25 0.62 -65.22
CA VAL A 17 -2.18 1.10 -64.17
C VAL A 17 -1.81 0.50 -62.83
N LYS A 18 -1.53 -0.79 -62.74
CA LYS A 18 -1.13 -1.45 -61.47
C LYS A 18 0.21 -0.97 -60.96
N VAL A 19 1.18 -0.68 -61.86
CA VAL A 19 2.49 -0.09 -61.48
C VAL A 19 2.32 1.33 -60.96
N GLN A 20 1.50 2.16 -61.61
CA GLN A 20 1.21 3.52 -61.12
C GLN A 20 0.50 3.50 -59.79
N GLU A 21 -0.46 2.62 -59.58
CA GLU A 21 -1.16 2.46 -58.32
C GLU A 21 -0.21 2.02 -57.20
N ALA A 22 0.68 1.05 -57.49
CA ALA A 22 1.71 0.60 -56.56
C ALA A 22 2.73 1.70 -56.22
N GLU A 23 3.12 2.53 -57.20
CA GLU A 23 4.01 3.68 -56.97
C GLU A 23 3.35 4.75 -56.10
N LEU A 24 2.07 5.09 -56.35
CA LEU A 24 1.33 6.03 -55.53
C LEU A 24 1.17 5.52 -54.11
N ASN A 25 0.86 4.25 -53.91
CA ASN A 25 0.77 3.65 -52.61
C ASN A 25 2.15 3.65 -51.90
N ALA A 26 3.21 3.35 -52.61
CA ALA A 26 4.56 3.41 -52.03
C ALA A 26 4.97 4.83 -51.62
N GLN A 27 4.63 5.85 -52.42
CA GLN A 27 4.84 7.25 -52.06
C GLN A 27 4.02 7.67 -50.84
N PHE A 28 2.76 7.27 -50.78
CA PHE A 28 1.90 7.53 -49.61
C PHE A 28 2.47 6.90 -48.34
N VAL A 29 2.87 5.63 -48.41
CA VAL A 29 3.45 4.92 -47.26
C VAL A 29 4.76 5.59 -46.81
N ARG A 30 5.64 5.98 -47.74
CA ARG A 30 6.89 6.70 -47.42
C ARG A 30 6.60 8.04 -46.76
N SER A 31 5.69 8.84 -47.29
CA SER A 31 5.28 10.12 -46.69
C SER A 31 4.72 9.93 -45.27
N ARG A 32 3.96 8.87 -45.07
CA ARG A 32 3.41 8.54 -43.74
C ARG A 32 4.50 8.10 -42.76
N LEU A 33 5.45 7.30 -43.23
CA LEU A 33 6.62 6.91 -42.42
C LEU A 33 7.48 8.12 -42.02
N ASP A 34 7.75 9.05 -42.93
CA ASP A 34 8.49 10.27 -42.62
C ASP A 34 7.79 11.13 -41.58
N THR A 35 6.46 11.26 -41.69
CA THR A 35 5.64 11.96 -40.66
C THR A 35 5.75 11.30 -39.31
N ILE A 36 5.53 9.98 -39.23
CA ILE A 36 5.62 9.22 -37.99
C ILE A 36 7.02 9.29 -37.37
N THR A 37 8.07 9.19 -38.19
CA THR A 37 9.45 9.29 -37.71
C THR A 37 9.73 10.68 -37.12
N THR A 38 9.22 11.73 -37.76
CA THR A 38 9.35 13.11 -37.26
C THR A 38 8.61 13.32 -35.95
N GLU A 39 7.38 12.82 -35.86
CA GLU A 39 6.59 12.86 -34.61
C GLU A 39 7.24 12.07 -33.47
N LEU A 40 7.78 10.90 -33.78
CA LEU A 40 8.52 10.07 -32.80
C LEU A 40 9.76 10.80 -32.27
N ALA A 41 10.59 11.35 -33.15
CA ALA A 41 11.76 12.13 -32.74
C ALA A 41 11.41 13.35 -31.88
N TYR A 42 10.30 14.03 -32.20
CA TYR A 42 9.79 15.11 -31.36
C TYR A 42 9.36 14.65 -29.97
N LEU A 43 8.65 13.52 -29.88
CA LEU A 43 8.23 12.94 -28.60
C LEU A 43 9.42 12.44 -27.78
N GLU A 44 10.39 11.78 -28.40
CA GLU A 44 11.64 11.36 -27.76
C GLU A 44 12.41 12.55 -27.18
N HIS A 45 12.50 13.64 -27.92
CA HIS A 45 13.16 14.86 -27.44
C HIS A 45 12.38 15.49 -26.25
N LYS A 46 11.05 15.49 -26.29
CA LYS A 46 10.23 15.93 -25.16
C LYS A 46 10.44 15.07 -23.91
N ILE A 47 10.45 13.76 -24.06
CA ILE A 47 10.73 12.81 -22.98
C ILE A 47 12.12 13.05 -22.41
N GLU A 48 13.13 13.22 -23.25
CA GLU A 48 14.50 13.48 -22.81
C GLU A 48 14.61 14.81 -22.04
N THR A 49 13.95 15.86 -22.54
CA THR A 49 13.90 17.17 -21.88
C THR A 49 13.21 17.07 -20.52
N TYR A 50 12.09 16.36 -20.44
CA TYR A 50 11.39 16.12 -19.18
C TYR A 50 12.25 15.35 -18.19
N LYS A 51 12.94 14.28 -18.63
CA LYS A 51 13.90 13.52 -17.82
C LYS A 51 14.99 14.42 -17.24
N LYS A 52 15.60 15.28 -18.08
CA LYS A 52 16.67 16.20 -17.66
C LYS A 52 16.18 17.23 -16.64
N LEU A 53 15.01 17.83 -16.87
CA LEU A 53 14.44 18.86 -15.97
C LEU A 53 14.06 18.31 -14.61
N ASN A 54 13.62 17.06 -14.56
CA ASN A 54 13.17 16.42 -13.31
C ASN A 54 14.20 15.47 -12.69
N ASN A 55 15.43 15.42 -13.23
CA ASN A 55 16.49 14.48 -12.81
C ASN A 55 16.02 13.02 -12.76
N ILE A 56 15.17 12.61 -13.71
CA ILE A 56 14.63 11.25 -13.80
C ILE A 56 15.47 10.46 -14.80
N PRO A 57 16.32 9.51 -14.36
CA PRO A 57 17.22 8.77 -15.26
C PRO A 57 16.44 7.89 -16.27
N GLU A 58 15.35 7.28 -15.80
CA GLU A 58 14.45 6.44 -16.61
C GLU A 58 13.02 6.47 -16.01
N PRO A 59 11.99 6.93 -16.76
CA PRO A 59 10.63 7.01 -16.23
C PRO A 59 10.08 5.66 -15.74
N THR A 60 10.39 4.59 -16.46
CA THR A 60 9.99 3.21 -16.09
C THR A 60 10.67 2.74 -14.80
N LEU A 61 11.92 3.06 -14.58
CA LEU A 61 12.63 2.73 -13.35
C LEU A 61 12.10 3.56 -12.18
N TYR A 62 11.87 4.85 -12.37
CA TYR A 62 11.30 5.73 -11.36
C TYR A 62 9.89 5.28 -10.95
N ALA A 63 9.03 4.98 -11.93
CA ALA A 63 7.69 4.44 -11.67
C ALA A 63 7.75 3.14 -10.88
N LYS A 64 8.65 2.21 -11.24
CA LYS A 64 8.83 0.94 -10.54
C LYS A 64 9.28 1.15 -9.09
N VAL A 65 10.26 2.01 -8.85
CA VAL A 65 10.75 2.33 -7.50
C VAL A 65 9.65 3.00 -6.67
N ALA A 66 8.91 3.95 -7.24
CA ALA A 66 7.79 4.61 -6.56
C ALA A 66 6.66 3.63 -6.24
N MET A 67 6.31 2.71 -7.16
CA MET A 67 5.30 1.67 -6.90
C MET A 67 5.73 0.70 -5.80
N THR A 68 6.99 0.26 -5.80
CA THR A 68 7.51 -0.61 -4.73
C THR A 68 7.48 0.11 -3.38
N GLY A 69 7.96 1.35 -3.31
CA GLY A 69 7.92 2.15 -2.08
C GLY A 69 6.49 2.41 -1.59
N LYS A 70 5.53 2.59 -2.50
CA LYS A 70 4.11 2.69 -2.16
C LYS A 70 3.58 1.40 -1.55
N GLN A 71 3.86 0.24 -2.17
CA GLN A 71 3.41 -1.06 -1.66
C GLN A 71 3.97 -1.36 -0.27
N GLU A 72 5.24 -1.07 -0.04
CA GLU A 72 5.87 -1.20 1.27
C GLU A 72 5.20 -0.29 2.30
N LEU A 73 4.93 0.97 1.94
CA LEU A 73 4.25 1.93 2.82
C LEU A 73 2.82 1.49 3.15
N GLU A 74 2.05 1.02 2.17
CA GLU A 74 0.69 0.50 2.36
C GLU A 74 0.69 -0.73 3.27
N SER A 75 1.66 -1.62 3.13
CA SER A 75 1.83 -2.78 4.01
C SER A 75 2.07 -2.35 5.47
N VAL A 76 2.95 -1.36 5.69
CA VAL A 76 3.21 -0.81 7.04
C VAL A 76 1.97 -0.13 7.61
N ILE A 77 1.21 0.61 6.79
CA ILE A 77 -0.04 1.23 7.22
C ILE A 77 -1.04 0.18 7.71
N LEU A 78 -1.24 -0.89 6.93
CA LEU A 78 -2.15 -1.99 7.29
C LEU A 78 -1.73 -2.69 8.59
N GLU A 79 -0.42 -2.92 8.78
CA GLU A 79 0.11 -3.50 10.02
C GLU A 79 -0.20 -2.60 11.23
N ILE A 80 0.03 -1.30 11.09
CA ILE A 80 -0.24 -0.31 12.15
C ILE A 80 -1.75 -0.23 12.46
N GLU A 81 -2.60 -0.23 11.45
CA GLU A 81 -4.05 -0.24 11.64
C GLU A 81 -4.54 -1.51 12.35
N ALA A 82 -3.98 -2.66 11.98
CA ALA A 82 -4.26 -3.93 12.66
C ALA A 82 -3.84 -3.88 14.14
N ARG A 83 -2.66 -3.28 14.44
CA ARG A 83 -2.18 -3.09 15.80
C ARG A 83 -3.08 -2.17 16.63
N ILE A 84 -3.59 -1.08 16.04
CA ILE A 84 -4.56 -0.18 16.70
C ILE A 84 -5.84 -0.94 17.03
N LYS A 85 -6.39 -1.71 16.07
CA LYS A 85 -7.60 -2.53 16.31
C LYS A 85 -7.40 -3.55 17.42
N MET A 86 -6.23 -4.15 17.49
CA MET A 86 -5.89 -5.07 18.57
C MET A 86 -5.88 -4.38 19.94
N MET A 87 -5.31 -3.17 20.02
CA MET A 87 -5.36 -2.37 21.25
C MET A 87 -6.78 -2.00 21.65
N ASP A 88 -7.62 -1.63 20.66
CA ASP A 88 -9.04 -1.34 20.91
C ASP A 88 -9.77 -2.55 21.49
N TYR A 89 -9.52 -3.74 20.93
CA TYR A 89 -10.07 -5.00 21.45
C TYR A 89 -9.64 -5.28 22.91
N VAL A 90 -8.34 -5.08 23.22
CA VAL A 90 -7.84 -5.28 24.60
C VAL A 90 -8.50 -4.30 25.56
N VAL A 91 -8.66 -3.04 25.17
CA VAL A 91 -9.34 -2.03 26.00
C VAL A 91 -10.79 -2.41 26.23
N GLU A 92 -11.52 -2.81 25.20
CA GLU A 92 -12.91 -3.26 25.29
C GLU A 92 -13.05 -4.48 26.20
N TYR A 93 -12.17 -5.48 26.02
CA TYR A 93 -12.11 -6.66 26.87
C TYR A 93 -11.88 -6.30 28.36
N MET A 94 -10.92 -5.40 28.61
CA MET A 94 -10.64 -4.93 29.97
C MET A 94 -11.74 -4.07 30.56
N GLN A 95 -12.51 -3.33 29.76
CA GLN A 95 -13.62 -2.49 30.23
C GLN A 95 -14.89 -3.29 30.53
N ASN A 96 -15.00 -4.51 30.04
CA ASN A 96 -16.14 -5.38 30.36
C ASN A 96 -16.09 -5.80 31.83
N PRO A 97 -17.14 -5.53 32.65
CA PRO A 97 -17.20 -5.92 34.05
C PRO A 97 -17.09 -7.44 34.29
N GLU A 98 -17.53 -8.24 33.32
CA GLU A 98 -17.41 -9.71 33.40
C GLU A 98 -15.97 -10.19 33.41
N ASN A 99 -15.05 -9.38 32.85
CA ASN A 99 -13.61 -9.66 32.74
C ASN A 99 -12.79 -8.94 33.83
N GLU A 100 -13.40 -8.48 34.91
CA GLU A 100 -12.72 -7.71 35.97
C GLU A 100 -11.49 -8.45 36.51
N TYR A 101 -11.63 -9.77 36.73
CA TYR A 101 -10.59 -10.65 37.26
C TYR A 101 -10.09 -11.68 36.25
N ALA A 102 -10.37 -11.47 34.96
CA ALA A 102 -9.95 -12.39 33.93
C ALA A 102 -8.53 -12.07 33.43
N SER A 103 -7.80 -13.10 33.05
CA SER A 103 -6.50 -12.93 32.39
C SER A 103 -6.65 -12.25 31.03
N ILE A 104 -5.72 -11.35 30.72
CA ILE A 104 -5.68 -10.66 29.44
C ILE A 104 -4.85 -11.50 28.47
N PRO A 105 -5.33 -11.75 27.23
CA PRO A 105 -4.53 -12.41 26.21
C PRO A 105 -3.24 -11.66 25.94
N ALA A 106 -2.14 -12.39 25.74
CA ALA A 106 -0.86 -11.79 25.37
C ALA A 106 -0.91 -11.31 23.92
N PHE A 107 -0.49 -10.06 23.69
CA PHE A 107 -0.39 -9.47 22.37
C PHE A 107 1.03 -8.95 22.14
N GLU A 108 1.58 -9.28 21.00
CA GLU A 108 2.94 -8.85 20.65
C GLU A 108 3.02 -7.30 20.54
N GLY A 109 4.00 -6.73 21.24
CA GLY A 109 4.29 -5.30 21.18
C GLY A 109 3.34 -4.38 21.95
N ILE A 110 2.45 -4.90 22.81
CA ILE A 110 1.54 -4.12 23.63
C ILE A 110 1.78 -4.45 25.11
N GLY A 111 2.78 -3.82 25.72
CA GLY A 111 2.98 -3.92 27.17
C GLY A 111 3.11 -5.36 27.70
N GLU A 112 3.77 -6.25 26.98
CA GLU A 112 3.88 -7.69 27.30
C GLU A 112 4.24 -7.95 28.75
N LYS A 113 5.22 -7.20 29.28
CA LYS A 113 5.62 -7.30 30.69
C LYS A 113 4.51 -6.90 31.65
N SER A 114 3.77 -5.85 31.31
CA SER A 114 2.67 -5.35 32.15
C SER A 114 1.47 -6.29 32.11
N ILE A 115 1.17 -6.90 30.96
CA ILE A 115 0.14 -7.94 30.80
C ILE A 115 0.56 -9.19 31.57
N ALA A 116 1.79 -9.62 31.45
CA ALA A 116 2.30 -10.79 32.20
C ALA A 116 2.19 -10.58 33.70
N LEU A 117 2.55 -9.38 34.21
CA LEU A 117 2.43 -9.02 35.61
C LEU A 117 0.96 -9.03 36.06
N TYR A 118 0.06 -8.43 35.27
CA TYR A 118 -1.37 -8.45 35.55
C TYR A 118 -1.90 -9.88 35.64
N ASN A 119 -1.58 -10.71 34.65
CA ASN A 119 -2.01 -12.12 34.64
C ASN A 119 -1.46 -12.91 35.81
N GLN A 120 -0.23 -12.62 36.24
CA GLN A 120 0.31 -13.24 37.46
C GLN A 120 -0.47 -12.84 38.71
N LEU A 121 -0.84 -11.55 38.84
CA LEU A 121 -1.67 -11.08 39.96
C LEU A 121 -3.07 -11.72 39.93
N VAL A 122 -3.66 -11.94 38.76
CA VAL A 122 -4.93 -12.69 38.63
C VAL A 122 -4.79 -14.10 39.18
N LEU A 123 -3.75 -14.85 38.81
CA LEU A 123 -3.48 -16.20 39.31
C LEU A 123 -3.23 -16.23 40.81
N ASP A 124 -2.51 -15.27 41.36
CA ASP A 124 -2.23 -15.17 42.80
C ASP A 124 -3.50 -14.86 43.59
N ARG A 125 -4.36 -13.99 43.04
CA ARG A 125 -5.70 -13.75 43.60
C ARG A 125 -6.56 -15.00 43.63
N GLU A 126 -6.61 -15.78 42.54
CA GLU A 126 -7.37 -17.04 42.48
C GLU A 126 -6.88 -18.05 43.52
N ARG A 127 -5.59 -18.17 43.70
CA ARG A 127 -4.99 -19.04 44.76
C ARG A 127 -5.41 -18.59 46.15
N LEU A 128 -5.39 -17.28 46.42
CA LEU A 128 -5.86 -16.74 47.71
C LEU A 128 -7.37 -16.98 47.92
N LEU A 129 -8.16 -16.87 46.87
CA LEU A 129 -9.61 -17.12 46.93
C LEU A 129 -9.97 -18.57 47.25
N LEU A 130 -9.15 -19.52 46.72
CA LEU A 130 -9.33 -20.95 47.02
C LEU A 130 -8.82 -21.34 48.42
N ALA A 131 -7.82 -20.63 48.94
CA ALA A 131 -7.16 -20.96 50.19
C ALA A 131 -7.74 -20.26 51.44
N SER A 132 -8.65 -19.28 51.25
CA SER A 132 -9.10 -18.43 52.37
C SER A 132 -10.58 -18.12 52.32
N GLU A 133 -11.17 -17.84 53.54
CA GLU A 133 -12.55 -17.40 53.67
C GLU A 133 -12.78 -15.97 53.15
N LYS A 134 -14.03 -15.67 52.78
CA LYS A 134 -14.42 -14.32 52.33
C LYS A 134 -14.11 -13.29 53.45
N GLY A 135 -13.35 -12.23 53.07
CA GLY A 135 -12.95 -11.16 53.96
C GLY A 135 -11.50 -11.23 54.45
N ASN A 136 -10.68 -12.14 53.89
CA ASN A 136 -9.26 -12.20 54.17
C ASN A 136 -8.57 -10.87 53.74
N PRO A 137 -7.83 -10.19 54.63
CA PRO A 137 -7.08 -8.95 54.30
C PRO A 137 -6.12 -9.10 53.10
N ALA A 138 -5.54 -10.30 52.92
CA ALA A 138 -4.66 -10.59 51.81
C ALA A 138 -5.41 -10.57 50.46
N LEU A 139 -6.65 -11.04 50.41
CA LEU A 139 -7.49 -10.97 49.20
C LEU A 139 -7.87 -9.52 48.87
N LEU A 140 -8.22 -8.69 49.86
CA LEU A 140 -8.50 -7.27 49.67
C LEU A 140 -7.28 -6.51 49.13
N LEU A 141 -6.07 -6.87 49.58
CA LEU A 141 -4.84 -6.28 49.07
C LEU A 141 -4.59 -6.73 47.63
N ALA A 142 -4.80 -7.99 47.29
CA ALA A 142 -4.66 -8.50 45.92
C ALA A 142 -5.63 -7.81 44.96
N ASP A 143 -6.90 -7.65 45.36
CA ASP A 143 -7.92 -6.92 44.57
C ASP A 143 -7.48 -5.48 44.30
N LYS A 144 -6.95 -4.78 45.31
CA LYS A 144 -6.43 -3.41 45.14
C LYS A 144 -5.24 -3.36 44.18
N GLN A 145 -4.26 -4.24 44.35
CA GLN A 145 -3.10 -4.30 43.45
C GLN A 145 -3.52 -4.60 42.02
N LEU A 146 -4.48 -5.48 41.82
CA LEU A 146 -5.02 -5.84 40.52
C LEU A 146 -5.71 -4.65 39.86
N ALA A 147 -6.53 -3.91 40.61
CA ALA A 147 -7.20 -2.70 40.13
C ALA A 147 -6.21 -1.60 39.73
N GLU A 148 -5.16 -1.38 40.54
CA GLU A 148 -4.10 -0.42 40.24
C GLU A 148 -3.33 -0.82 38.97
N GLN A 149 -2.95 -2.09 38.84
CA GLN A 149 -2.25 -2.60 37.67
C GLN A 149 -3.11 -2.53 36.41
N ARG A 150 -4.41 -2.81 36.52
CA ARG A 150 -5.38 -2.67 35.44
C ARG A 150 -5.46 -1.23 34.92
N LYS A 151 -5.55 -0.26 35.84
CA LYS A 151 -5.57 1.15 35.50
C LYS A 151 -4.29 1.58 34.79
N MET A 152 -3.11 1.22 35.31
CA MET A 152 -1.82 1.53 34.70
C MET A 152 -1.70 0.92 33.30
N LEU A 153 -2.21 -0.29 33.08
CA LEU A 153 -2.18 -0.97 31.79
C LEU A 153 -3.08 -0.25 30.76
N LEU A 154 -4.30 0.16 31.15
CA LEU A 154 -5.20 0.94 30.32
C LEU A 154 -4.58 2.29 29.90
N GLU A 155 -3.95 2.99 30.85
CA GLU A 155 -3.25 4.26 30.58
C GLU A 155 -2.08 4.05 29.62
N THR A 156 -1.31 2.98 29.80
CA THR A 156 -0.18 2.63 28.91
C THR A 156 -0.67 2.31 27.50
N ILE A 157 -1.72 1.52 27.36
CA ILE A 157 -2.32 1.19 26.05
C ILE A 157 -2.85 2.46 25.38
N ALA A 158 -3.53 3.34 26.12
CA ALA A 158 -4.05 4.58 25.57
C ALA A 158 -2.92 5.51 25.07
N ALA A 159 -1.83 5.67 25.84
CA ALA A 159 -0.67 6.45 25.45
C ALA A 159 0.02 5.87 24.20
N THR A 160 0.24 4.57 24.17
CA THR A 160 0.85 3.87 23.03
C THR A 160 -0.02 4.00 21.78
N ARG A 161 -1.33 3.82 21.91
CA ARG A 161 -2.29 3.98 20.81
C ARG A 161 -2.26 5.40 20.22
N ASN A 162 -2.23 6.43 21.07
CA ASN A 162 -2.14 7.81 20.60
C ASN A 162 -0.84 8.08 19.84
N SER A 163 0.29 7.56 20.32
CA SER A 163 1.57 7.64 19.62
C SER A 163 1.54 6.96 18.26
N ILE A 164 0.97 5.76 18.20
CA ILE A 164 0.85 4.99 16.94
C ILE A 164 -0.11 5.68 15.97
N LYS A 165 -1.21 6.26 16.44
CA LYS A 165 -2.13 7.05 15.59
C LYS A 165 -1.45 8.29 15.00
N ALA A 166 -0.58 8.95 15.78
CA ALA A 166 0.20 10.06 15.24
C ALA A 166 1.15 9.60 14.11
N SER A 167 1.84 8.47 14.30
CA SER A 167 2.68 7.87 13.27
C SER A 167 1.87 7.47 12.02
N LEU A 168 0.69 6.88 12.21
CA LEU A 168 -0.22 6.51 11.10
C LEU A 168 -0.62 7.75 10.28
N ASN A 169 -0.93 8.87 10.91
CA ASN A 169 -1.27 10.10 10.22
C ASN A 169 -0.11 10.60 9.35
N GLU A 170 1.13 10.52 9.84
CA GLU A 170 2.31 10.90 9.05
C GLU A 170 2.55 9.94 7.87
N LEU A 171 2.35 8.64 8.06
CA LEU A 171 2.45 7.65 6.97
C LEU A 171 1.36 7.87 5.92
N ASN A 172 0.13 8.18 6.32
CA ASN A 172 -0.96 8.51 5.40
C ASN A 172 -0.67 9.78 4.58
N LYS A 173 -0.06 10.81 5.17
CA LYS A 173 0.41 11.99 4.42
C LYS A 173 1.46 11.61 3.38
N LYS A 174 2.43 10.78 3.75
CA LYS A 174 3.44 10.27 2.81
C LYS A 174 2.80 9.46 1.69
N ASN A 175 1.83 8.60 2.00
CA ASN A 175 1.10 7.81 1.00
C ASN A 175 0.36 8.71 0.00
N HIS A 176 -0.24 9.80 0.49
CA HIS A 176 -0.88 10.79 -0.38
C HIS A 176 0.12 11.46 -1.33
N ILE A 177 1.32 11.82 -0.83
CA ILE A 177 2.39 12.40 -1.67
C ILE A 177 2.83 11.41 -2.73
N PHE A 178 3.04 10.13 -2.40
CA PHE A 178 3.36 9.09 -3.38
C PHE A 178 2.28 8.96 -4.46
N ASN A 179 1.01 8.96 -4.07
CA ASN A 179 -0.09 8.89 -5.03
C ASN A 179 -0.11 10.10 -5.99
N SER A 180 0.15 11.31 -5.47
CA SER A 180 0.25 12.51 -6.31
C SER A 180 1.42 12.41 -7.30
N GLN A 181 2.60 12.00 -6.83
CA GLN A 181 3.78 11.82 -7.69
C GLN A 181 3.57 10.76 -8.78
N LEU A 182 2.89 9.65 -8.45
CA LEU A 182 2.57 8.61 -9.43
C LEU A 182 1.56 9.10 -10.47
N SER A 183 0.62 9.96 -10.09
CA SER A 183 -0.39 10.52 -11.02
C SER A 183 0.20 11.55 -12.00
N GLU A 184 1.34 12.15 -11.67
CA GLU A 184 2.04 13.12 -12.52
C GLU A 184 3.01 12.45 -13.52
N LEU A 185 3.21 11.12 -13.41
CA LEU A 185 4.05 10.40 -14.35
C LEU A 185 3.36 10.29 -15.72
N PRO A 186 4.06 10.61 -16.82
CA PRO A 186 3.51 10.43 -18.16
C PRO A 186 3.23 8.94 -18.41
N THR A 187 2.00 8.63 -18.80
CA THR A 187 1.54 7.29 -19.25
C THR A 187 2.07 6.98 -20.66
#